data_dbb214a29630e93df2416cdb3cfd901e
#
_entry.id   dbb214a29630e93df2416cdb3cfd901e
#
_cell.length_a   1.000
_cell.length_b   1.000
_cell.length_c   1.000
_cell.angle_alpha   90.00
_cell.angle_beta   90.00
_cell.angle_gamma   90.00
#
_symmetry.space_group_name_H-M   'P 1'
#
loop_
_entity.id
_entity.type
_entity.pdbx_description
1 polymer ?
#
loop_
_entity_poly.entity_id
_entity_poly.type
_entity_poly.pdbx_seq_one_letter_code
_entity_poly.pdbx_strand_id
1 'polypeptide(L)'
;MIRVDDVRIKSLKPLISPAELKEMFPVTEEISGHVASSRSKIEDIISGRDNRLLALVGPCSIHDIEAGLDYARRLKKLSDEISDRIFVVMRIYFEKPRTRLGWRGLILDPYLDGSYDIEEGLKRARSFLSDVAKMKLPAGSEMLDPIIPQYIADLTCWAAIG
;
A
#
# COMPACT_ATOMS: atom_id res chain seq x y z
N MET A 1 -1.25 18.39 42.53
CA MET A 1 -0.17 18.02 41.60
C MET A 1 -0.61 18.48 40.20
N ILE A 2 0.21 19.25 39.49
CA ILE A 2 -0.13 19.70 38.12
C ILE A 2 0.05 18.52 37.18
N ARG A 3 -0.96 18.21 36.36
CA ARG A 3 -0.87 17.17 35.34
C ARG A 3 0.09 17.63 34.23
N VAL A 4 1.12 16.83 33.93
CA VAL A 4 2.15 17.15 32.94
C VAL A 4 2.16 16.14 31.78
N ASP A 5 1.39 15.05 31.90
CA ASP A 5 1.26 13.98 30.92
C ASP A 5 -0.11 14.05 30.22
N ASP A 6 -0.16 13.73 28.94
CA ASP A 6 -1.36 13.71 28.10
C ASP A 6 -2.19 15.01 28.09
N VAL A 7 -1.57 16.14 28.36
CA VAL A 7 -2.29 17.42 28.51
C VAL A 7 -2.92 17.96 27.23
N ARG A 8 -2.52 17.41 26.06
CA ARG A 8 -3.00 17.79 24.72
C ARG A 8 -3.68 16.65 23.97
N ILE A 9 -3.82 15.48 24.60
CA ILE A 9 -4.50 14.32 24.01
C ILE A 9 -5.97 14.40 24.34
N LYS A 10 -6.85 14.38 23.31
CA LYS A 10 -8.31 14.41 23.49
C LYS A 10 -8.86 13.02 23.83
N SER A 11 -8.36 12.00 23.16
CA SER A 11 -8.78 10.62 23.37
C SER A 11 -7.71 9.66 22.84
N LEU A 12 -7.69 8.46 23.38
CA LEU A 12 -6.95 7.32 22.86
C LEU A 12 -7.97 6.26 22.44
N LYS A 13 -7.81 5.72 21.24
CA LYS A 13 -8.61 4.60 20.74
C LYS A 13 -7.67 3.45 20.37
N PRO A 14 -7.94 2.21 20.80
CA PRO A 14 -7.20 1.07 20.30
C PRO A 14 -7.45 0.92 18.80
N LEU A 15 -6.42 0.55 18.04
CA LEU A 15 -6.55 0.13 16.65
C LEU A 15 -6.77 -1.38 16.59
N ILE A 16 -7.45 -1.83 15.53
CA ILE A 16 -7.48 -3.23 15.15
C ILE A 16 -6.04 -3.75 15.04
N SER A 17 -5.76 -4.95 15.54
CA SER A 17 -4.43 -5.52 15.42
C SER A 17 -4.11 -5.96 13.98
N PRO A 18 -2.82 -6.02 13.58
CA PRO A 18 -2.45 -6.57 12.27
C PRO A 18 -2.94 -7.99 12.04
N ALA A 19 -2.98 -8.83 13.08
CA ALA A 19 -3.49 -10.20 12.99
C ALA A 19 -4.97 -10.22 12.64
N GLU A 20 -5.81 -9.48 13.38
CA GLU A 20 -7.24 -9.38 13.12
C GLU A 20 -7.53 -8.85 11.72
N LEU A 21 -6.82 -7.80 11.26
CA LEU A 21 -7.02 -7.28 9.92
C LEU A 21 -6.64 -8.30 8.83
N LYS A 22 -5.57 -9.08 9.04
CA LYS A 22 -5.16 -10.14 8.13
C LYS A 22 -6.14 -11.31 8.10
N GLU A 23 -6.80 -11.61 9.21
CA GLU A 23 -7.89 -12.60 9.24
C GLU A 23 -9.14 -12.12 8.47
N MET A 24 -9.47 -10.82 8.55
CA MET A 24 -10.57 -10.24 7.77
C MET A 24 -10.28 -10.21 6.26
N PHE A 25 -9.03 -9.99 5.87
CA PHE A 25 -8.58 -9.92 4.48
C PHE A 25 -7.38 -10.87 4.27
N PRO A 26 -7.62 -12.19 4.22
CA PRO A 26 -6.54 -13.17 4.15
C PRO A 26 -5.83 -13.15 2.80
N VAL A 27 -4.53 -13.41 2.85
CA VAL A 27 -3.71 -13.64 1.65
C VAL A 27 -3.84 -15.10 1.27
N THR A 28 -4.34 -15.39 0.06
CA THR A 28 -4.42 -16.73 -0.48
C THR A 28 -3.03 -17.21 -0.91
N GLU A 29 -2.86 -18.54 -1.06
CA GLU A 29 -1.61 -19.12 -1.56
C GLU A 29 -1.24 -18.56 -2.94
N GLU A 30 -2.23 -18.33 -3.80
CA GLU A 30 -2.05 -17.72 -5.11
C GLU A 30 -1.51 -16.28 -5.03
N ILE A 31 -2.06 -15.45 -4.15
CA ILE A 31 -1.59 -14.07 -3.92
C ILE A 31 -0.19 -14.09 -3.33
N SER A 32 0.06 -14.94 -2.33
CA SER A 32 1.37 -15.09 -1.71
C SER A 32 2.45 -15.48 -2.72
N GLY A 33 2.15 -16.47 -3.58
CA GLY A 33 3.04 -16.88 -4.66
C GLY A 33 3.32 -15.76 -5.66
N HIS A 34 2.30 -14.96 -6.01
CA HIS A 34 2.46 -13.78 -6.88
C HIS A 34 3.39 -12.73 -6.24
N VAL A 35 3.18 -12.39 -4.98
CA VAL A 35 4.02 -11.41 -4.27
C VAL A 35 5.46 -11.91 -4.16
N ALA A 36 5.68 -13.17 -3.76
CA ALA A 36 7.01 -13.76 -3.65
C ALA A 36 7.75 -13.77 -5.00
N SER A 37 7.10 -14.23 -6.06
CA SER A 37 7.66 -14.24 -7.41
C SER A 37 7.98 -12.82 -7.91
N SER A 38 7.13 -11.84 -7.61
CA SER A 38 7.36 -10.45 -7.99
C SER A 38 8.57 -9.84 -7.27
N ARG A 39 8.75 -10.13 -5.98
CA ARG A 39 9.94 -9.72 -5.22
C ARG A 39 11.21 -10.31 -5.82
N SER A 40 11.23 -11.61 -6.12
CA SER A 40 12.37 -12.26 -6.75
C SER A 40 12.73 -11.61 -8.10
N LYS A 41 11.74 -11.31 -8.95
CA LYS A 41 11.97 -10.61 -10.22
C LYS A 41 12.54 -9.21 -10.02
N ILE A 42 12.06 -8.46 -9.04
CA ILE A 42 12.60 -7.14 -8.71
C ILE A 42 14.07 -7.25 -8.26
N GLU A 43 14.39 -8.22 -7.39
CA GLU A 43 15.77 -8.50 -6.96
C GLU A 43 16.68 -8.88 -8.13
N ASP A 44 16.19 -9.70 -9.07
CA ASP A 44 16.93 -10.09 -10.27
C ASP A 44 17.23 -8.89 -11.17
N ILE A 45 16.26 -7.99 -11.36
CA ILE A 45 16.46 -6.76 -12.15
C ILE A 45 17.47 -5.84 -11.47
N ILE A 46 17.32 -5.59 -10.17
CA ILE A 46 18.23 -4.70 -9.43
C ILE A 46 19.66 -5.23 -9.40
N SER A 47 19.82 -6.55 -9.32
CA SER A 47 21.15 -7.20 -9.32
C SER A 47 21.72 -7.46 -10.73
N GLY A 48 21.03 -7.06 -11.79
CA GLY A 48 21.46 -7.23 -13.17
C GLY A 48 21.36 -8.67 -13.72
N ARG A 49 20.68 -9.57 -13.03
CA ARG A 49 20.38 -10.93 -13.54
C ARG A 49 19.24 -10.95 -14.54
N ASP A 50 18.37 -9.97 -14.50
CA ASP A 50 17.30 -9.72 -15.45
C ASP A 50 17.53 -8.35 -16.11
N ASN A 51 17.60 -8.31 -17.42
CA ASN A 51 17.94 -7.09 -18.18
C ASN A 51 16.74 -6.17 -18.44
N ARG A 52 15.56 -6.48 -17.93
CA ARG A 52 14.39 -5.62 -18.08
C ARG A 52 14.54 -4.34 -17.27
N LEU A 53 13.84 -3.30 -17.72
CA LEU A 53 13.70 -2.08 -16.94
C LEU A 53 12.65 -2.28 -15.84
N LEU A 54 12.97 -1.89 -14.61
CA LEU A 54 12.00 -1.80 -13.52
C LEU A 54 11.29 -0.45 -13.57
N ALA A 55 9.97 -0.45 -13.72
CA ALA A 55 9.17 0.77 -13.76
C ALA A 55 8.15 0.78 -12.60
N LEU A 56 8.34 1.73 -11.66
CA LEU A 56 7.39 2.00 -10.58
C LEU A 56 6.49 3.16 -11.00
N VAL A 57 5.26 2.87 -11.40
CA VAL A 57 4.35 3.86 -12.00
C VAL A 57 2.98 3.81 -11.33
N GLY A 58 2.37 4.98 -11.13
CA GLY A 58 1.06 5.06 -10.48
C GLY A 58 0.66 6.48 -10.13
N PRO A 59 -0.56 6.68 -9.62
CA PRO A 59 -1.02 7.97 -9.16
C PRO A 59 -0.18 8.48 -7.98
N CYS A 60 -0.28 9.77 -7.70
CA CYS A 60 0.43 10.39 -6.57
C CYS A 60 0.05 9.75 -5.23
N SER A 61 -1.21 9.38 -5.07
CA SER A 61 -1.75 8.58 -3.97
C SER A 61 -3.12 8.01 -4.34
N ILE A 62 -3.51 6.95 -3.64
CA ILE A 62 -4.86 6.41 -3.72
C ILE A 62 -5.75 7.20 -2.76
N HIS A 63 -6.77 7.86 -3.27
CA HIS A 63 -7.79 8.56 -2.48
C HIS A 63 -9.20 8.09 -2.86
N ASP A 64 -9.36 7.55 -4.06
CA ASP A 64 -10.56 6.96 -4.62
C ASP A 64 -10.24 5.51 -5.02
N ILE A 65 -10.92 4.57 -4.40
CA ILE A 65 -10.69 3.13 -4.59
C ILE A 65 -11.08 2.70 -6.01
N GLU A 66 -12.25 3.17 -6.51
CA GLU A 66 -12.74 2.77 -7.83
C GLU A 66 -11.85 3.31 -8.95
N ALA A 67 -11.45 4.58 -8.87
CA ALA A 67 -10.50 5.18 -9.80
C ALA A 67 -9.14 4.48 -9.74
N GLY A 68 -8.69 4.10 -8.55
CA GLY A 68 -7.45 3.33 -8.35
C GLY A 68 -7.51 1.95 -8.98
N LEU A 69 -8.64 1.24 -8.85
CA LEU A 69 -8.84 -0.08 -9.46
C LEU A 69 -8.99 0.00 -10.99
N ASP A 70 -9.64 1.05 -11.52
CA ASP A 70 -9.68 1.28 -12.97
C ASP A 70 -8.28 1.52 -13.53
N TYR A 71 -7.48 2.35 -12.84
CA TYR A 71 -6.07 2.54 -13.19
C TYR A 71 -5.30 1.22 -13.17
N ALA A 72 -5.47 0.38 -12.13
CA ALA A 72 -4.81 -0.91 -12.01
C ALA A 72 -5.14 -1.84 -13.18
N ARG A 73 -6.42 -1.93 -13.58
CA ARG A 73 -6.83 -2.75 -14.74
C ARG A 73 -6.16 -2.32 -16.05
N ARG A 74 -6.12 -1.01 -16.30
CA ARG A 74 -5.45 -0.45 -17.50
C ARG A 74 -3.95 -0.67 -17.46
N LEU A 75 -3.33 -0.45 -16.31
CA LEU A 75 -1.90 -0.66 -16.12
C LEU A 75 -1.52 -2.13 -16.27
N LYS A 76 -2.36 -3.05 -15.76
CA LYS A 76 -2.15 -4.50 -15.92
C LYS A 76 -2.12 -4.89 -17.40
N LYS A 77 -3.09 -4.41 -18.19
CA LYS A 77 -3.12 -4.69 -19.63
C LYS A 77 -1.84 -4.20 -20.32
N LEU A 78 -1.42 -2.96 -20.07
CA LEU A 78 -0.17 -2.44 -20.61
C LEU A 78 1.04 -3.23 -20.12
N SER A 79 1.09 -3.56 -18.83
CA SER A 79 2.17 -4.36 -18.24
C SER A 79 2.36 -5.71 -18.94
N ASP A 80 1.26 -6.37 -19.31
CA ASP A 80 1.33 -7.64 -20.03
C ASP A 80 1.88 -7.48 -21.46
N GLU A 81 1.49 -6.39 -22.15
CA GLU A 81 1.94 -6.10 -23.51
C GLU A 81 3.44 -5.78 -23.62
N ILE A 82 4.05 -5.23 -22.56
CA ILE A 82 5.47 -4.80 -22.55
C ILE A 82 6.36 -5.65 -21.62
N SER A 83 5.84 -6.77 -21.13
CA SER A 83 6.45 -7.59 -20.07
C SER A 83 7.81 -8.21 -20.46
N ASP A 84 8.12 -8.30 -21.75
CA ASP A 84 9.40 -8.76 -22.30
C ASP A 84 10.56 -7.76 -22.05
N ARG A 85 10.26 -6.48 -21.87
CA ARG A 85 11.24 -5.38 -21.74
C ARG A 85 11.14 -4.62 -20.44
N ILE A 86 9.94 -4.48 -19.88
CA ILE A 86 9.67 -3.66 -18.71
C ILE A 86 8.90 -4.48 -17.69
N PHE A 87 9.44 -4.56 -16.48
CA PHE A 87 8.72 -5.09 -15.33
C PHE A 87 8.02 -3.93 -14.60
N VAL A 88 6.69 -3.92 -14.68
CA VAL A 88 5.87 -2.85 -14.13
C VAL A 88 5.46 -3.19 -12.70
N VAL A 89 5.66 -2.25 -11.78
CA VAL A 89 5.16 -2.27 -10.41
C VAL A 89 4.22 -1.08 -10.24
N MET A 90 2.96 -1.31 -9.87
CA MET A 90 2.03 -0.23 -9.59
C MET A 90 2.42 0.48 -8.30
N ARG A 91 2.67 1.78 -8.39
CA ARG A 91 2.89 2.62 -7.21
C ARG A 91 1.55 2.89 -6.51
N ILE A 92 1.45 2.46 -5.26
CA ILE A 92 0.25 2.54 -4.44
C ILE A 92 0.61 3.22 -3.12
N TYR A 93 0.45 4.55 -3.06
CA TYR A 93 0.75 5.33 -1.88
C TYR A 93 -0.54 5.69 -1.16
N PHE A 94 -0.64 5.29 0.11
CA PHE A 94 -1.80 5.53 0.97
C PHE A 94 -1.58 6.65 1.96
N GLU A 95 -0.36 7.07 2.15
CA GLU A 95 0.04 8.07 3.13
C GLU A 95 0.64 9.31 2.46
N LYS A 96 0.64 10.42 3.18
CA LYS A 96 1.24 11.68 2.74
C LYS A 96 2.07 12.27 3.87
N PRO A 97 3.37 12.54 3.64
CA PRO A 97 4.24 13.14 4.65
C PRO A 97 3.91 14.62 4.83
N ARG A 98 2.85 14.92 5.58
CA ARG A 98 2.39 16.29 5.84
C ARG A 98 2.86 16.77 7.22
N THR A 99 3.52 17.91 7.27
CA THR A 99 4.00 18.49 8.53
C THR A 99 2.96 19.36 9.22
N ARG A 100 2.08 20.04 8.49
CA ARG A 100 1.10 20.98 9.08
C ARG A 100 -0.31 20.83 8.48
N LEU A 101 -0.50 21.11 7.20
CA LEU A 101 -1.80 21.18 6.55
C LEU A 101 -1.92 20.20 5.38
N GLY A 102 -3.14 19.79 5.10
CA GLY A 102 -3.52 18.94 3.98
C GLY A 102 -3.86 17.51 4.40
N TRP A 103 -4.51 16.84 3.49
CA TRP A 103 -4.91 15.44 3.65
C TRP A 103 -3.71 14.52 3.85
N ARG A 104 -3.78 13.66 4.84
CA ARG A 104 -2.68 12.78 5.28
C ARG A 104 -2.66 11.41 4.62
N GLY A 105 -3.55 11.16 3.69
CA GLY A 105 -3.64 9.88 2.97
C GLY A 105 -4.82 9.02 3.39
N LEU A 106 -5.09 7.99 2.57
CA LEU A 106 -6.25 7.11 2.72
C LEU A 106 -6.29 6.40 4.07
N ILE A 107 -5.15 5.97 4.59
CA ILE A 107 -5.10 5.24 5.88
C ILE A 107 -5.49 6.15 7.03
N LEU A 108 -4.99 7.38 7.04
CA LEU A 108 -5.22 8.29 8.17
C LEU A 108 -6.57 9.02 8.09
N ASP A 109 -7.06 9.30 6.88
CA ASP A 109 -8.30 10.06 6.66
C ASP A 109 -9.02 9.54 5.40
N PRO A 110 -9.71 8.37 5.51
CA PRO A 110 -10.29 7.68 4.37
C PRO A 110 -11.47 8.40 3.72
N TYR A 111 -12.11 9.32 4.44
CA TYR A 111 -13.27 10.07 3.98
C TYR A 111 -12.94 11.50 3.53
N LEU A 112 -11.70 11.96 3.69
CA LEU A 112 -11.23 13.33 3.38
C LEU A 112 -12.00 14.42 4.17
N ASP A 113 -12.52 14.07 5.34
CA ASP A 113 -13.38 14.94 6.18
C ASP A 113 -12.75 15.30 7.53
N GLY A 114 -11.53 14.80 7.79
CA GLY A 114 -10.82 15.01 9.05
C GLY A 114 -11.36 14.16 10.21
N SER A 115 -12.14 13.13 9.95
CA SER A 115 -12.64 12.18 10.98
C SER A 115 -11.52 11.31 11.54
N TYR A 116 -10.48 11.08 10.75
CA TYR A 116 -9.33 10.22 11.09
C TYR A 116 -9.75 8.80 11.50
N ASP A 117 -10.66 8.19 10.74
CA ASP A 117 -11.06 6.79 10.91
C ASP A 117 -9.98 5.86 10.36
N ILE A 118 -8.89 5.71 11.14
CA ILE A 118 -7.70 4.94 10.75
C ILE A 118 -8.04 3.46 10.54
N GLU A 119 -8.95 2.91 11.34
CA GLU A 119 -9.33 1.50 11.19
C GLU A 119 -9.98 1.24 9.85
N GLU A 120 -10.91 2.09 9.43
CA GLU A 120 -11.52 2.02 8.10
C GLU A 120 -10.47 2.26 7.00
N GLY A 121 -9.56 3.21 7.19
CA GLY A 121 -8.45 3.46 6.27
C GLY A 121 -7.56 2.23 6.05
N LEU A 122 -7.22 1.52 7.11
CA LEU A 122 -6.46 0.27 7.05
C LEU A 122 -7.21 -0.84 6.30
N LYS A 123 -8.51 -0.99 6.57
CA LYS A 123 -9.38 -1.95 5.86
C LYS A 123 -9.41 -1.67 4.36
N ARG A 124 -9.63 -0.42 3.97
CA ARG A 124 -9.64 0.01 2.56
C ARG A 124 -8.29 -0.22 1.87
N ALA A 125 -7.21 0.16 2.53
CA ALA A 125 -5.87 -0.01 1.98
C ALA A 125 -5.53 -1.49 1.74
N ARG A 126 -5.83 -2.36 2.71
CA ARG A 126 -5.57 -3.80 2.58
C ARG A 126 -6.47 -4.47 1.53
N SER A 127 -7.76 -4.12 1.51
CA SER A 127 -8.70 -4.61 0.47
C SER A 127 -8.22 -4.21 -0.92
N PHE A 128 -7.84 -2.95 -1.13
CA PHE A 128 -7.33 -2.45 -2.39
C PHE A 128 -6.08 -3.21 -2.86
N LEU A 129 -5.10 -3.42 -1.97
CA LEU A 129 -3.90 -4.21 -2.29
C LEU A 129 -4.22 -5.66 -2.64
N SER A 130 -5.17 -6.28 -1.93
CA SER A 130 -5.64 -7.63 -2.24
C SER A 130 -6.25 -7.70 -3.64
N ASP A 131 -7.07 -6.73 -4.03
CA ASP A 131 -7.69 -6.71 -5.35
C ASP A 131 -6.66 -6.47 -6.47
N VAL A 132 -5.67 -5.61 -6.25
CA VAL A 132 -4.55 -5.43 -7.18
C VAL A 132 -3.72 -6.72 -7.32
N ALA A 133 -3.46 -7.41 -6.21
CA ALA A 133 -2.72 -8.68 -6.22
C ALA A 133 -3.49 -9.82 -6.93
N LYS A 134 -4.83 -9.87 -6.81
CA LYS A 134 -5.69 -10.79 -7.59
C LYS A 134 -5.57 -10.54 -9.10
N MET A 135 -5.34 -9.31 -9.52
CA MET A 135 -5.07 -8.98 -10.94
C MET A 135 -3.67 -9.41 -11.39
N LYS A 136 -2.83 -9.96 -10.51
CA LYS A 136 -1.41 -10.27 -10.79
C LYS A 136 -0.60 -9.04 -11.20
N LEU A 137 -0.93 -7.88 -10.65
CA LEU A 137 -0.17 -6.66 -10.82
C LEU A 137 0.69 -6.44 -9.57
N PRO A 138 2.04 -6.38 -9.69
CA PRO A 138 2.89 -6.13 -8.55
C PRO A 138 2.62 -4.73 -7.95
N ALA A 139 2.57 -4.65 -6.63
CA ALA A 139 2.31 -3.43 -5.88
C ALA A 139 3.55 -2.92 -5.15
N GLY A 140 3.81 -1.62 -5.24
CA GLY A 140 4.86 -0.93 -4.49
C GLY A 140 4.29 0.20 -3.66
N SER A 141 4.74 0.35 -2.41
CA SER A 141 4.26 1.39 -1.51
C SER A 141 5.42 2.16 -0.87
N GLU A 142 5.06 3.23 -0.17
CA GLU A 142 5.96 3.98 0.70
C GLU A 142 5.61 3.67 2.15
N MET A 143 6.62 3.44 2.98
CA MET A 143 6.48 3.15 4.40
C MET A 143 7.01 4.35 5.19
N LEU A 144 6.11 5.16 5.73
CA LEU A 144 6.43 6.40 6.44
C LEU A 144 6.48 6.23 7.96
N ASP A 145 5.98 5.13 8.47
CA ASP A 145 6.03 4.77 9.88
C ASP A 145 6.30 3.26 10.08
N PRO A 146 6.70 2.82 11.28
CA PRO A 146 7.04 1.42 11.54
C PRO A 146 5.82 0.52 11.78
N ILE A 147 4.60 1.05 11.88
CA ILE A 147 3.39 0.32 12.28
C ILE A 147 2.62 -0.15 11.04
N ILE A 148 2.35 0.76 10.09
CA ILE A 148 1.58 0.47 8.87
C ILE A 148 2.11 -0.73 8.06
N PRO A 149 3.43 -0.94 7.92
CA PRO A 149 3.96 -2.12 7.24
C PRO A 149 3.42 -3.45 7.77
N GLN A 150 3.15 -3.55 9.06
CA GLN A 150 2.65 -4.78 9.67
C GLN A 150 1.26 -5.18 9.16
N TYR A 151 0.48 -4.23 8.65
CA TYR A 151 -0.86 -4.44 8.10
C TYR A 151 -0.88 -4.78 6.61
N ILE A 152 0.15 -4.34 5.84
CA ILE A 152 0.10 -4.38 4.37
C ILE A 152 1.35 -4.97 3.69
N ALA A 153 2.45 -5.22 4.41
CA ALA A 153 3.70 -5.65 3.79
C ALA A 153 3.58 -7.01 3.08
N ASP A 154 2.71 -7.90 3.54
CA ASP A 154 2.47 -9.21 2.93
C ASP A 154 1.80 -9.15 1.54
N LEU A 155 1.27 -7.98 1.15
CA LEU A 155 0.70 -7.69 -0.17
C LEU A 155 1.57 -6.75 -1.02
N THR A 156 2.72 -6.32 -0.51
CA THR A 156 3.61 -5.34 -1.14
C THR A 156 4.84 -6.04 -1.73
N CYS A 157 5.14 -5.78 -3.00
CA CYS A 157 6.28 -6.37 -3.70
C CYS A 157 7.55 -5.52 -3.60
N TRP A 158 7.40 -4.21 -3.45
CA TRP A 158 8.48 -3.23 -3.30
C TRP A 158 8.06 -2.14 -2.32
N ALA A 159 9.01 -1.61 -1.55
CA ALA A 159 8.75 -0.50 -0.65
C ALA A 159 9.89 0.52 -0.64
N ALA A 160 9.53 1.82 -0.66
CA ALA A 160 10.41 2.89 -0.23
C ALA A 160 10.23 3.11 1.27
N ILE A 161 11.34 3.34 1.96
CA ILE A 161 11.34 3.72 3.38
C ILE A 161 11.67 5.20 3.43
N GLY A 162 10.76 6.01 4.00
CA GLY A 162 10.88 7.46 4.11
C GLY A 162 10.98 7.93 5.56
#